data_5a347e63d2444585ccf0b657136c5481
#
_entry.id   5a347e63d2444585ccf0b657136c5481
#
_cell.length_a   1.000
_cell.length_b   1.000
_cell.length_c   1.000
_cell.angle_alpha   90.00
_cell.angle_beta   90.00
_cell.angle_gamma   90.00
#
_symmetry.space_group_name_H-M   'P 1'
#
loop_
_entity.id
_entity.type
_entity.pdbx_description
1 polymer ?
#
loop_
_entity_poly.entity_id
_entity_poly.type
_entity_poly.pdbx_seq_one_letter_code
_entity_poly.pdbx_strand_id
1 'polypeptide(L)'
;MLRLGEFSYQKTDIIDCKRIANLLRYGLLPNSFIPPREIRELRDLNRTRRKLVGIMTSEKNRLIKVLEAANIKLSSVVSKIYGVSSLALIRSLLEKDKLSREEISQLAKGKLKKKVDQLEKALNGKLTDHHRFLLGMHLENIDYLAKQIKKIDEEIQRKMVPFQKESKLIQTIPGISEVNASAILAEIGVDMSQFPDAAHISSWAGVCPGNNESAGKKKSGRTQKGNSF
;
A
#
# COMPACT_ATOMS: atom_id res chain seq x y z
N MET A 1 -47.69 -36.29 -2.63
CA MET A 1 -47.21 -35.09 -3.33
C MET A 1 -47.05 -34.00 -2.29
N LEU A 2 -45.91 -33.90 -1.64
CA LEU A 2 -45.61 -32.94 -0.59
C LEU A 2 -45.14 -31.63 -1.24
N ARG A 3 -45.93 -30.59 -1.08
CA ARG A 3 -45.57 -29.23 -1.48
C ARG A 3 -44.35 -28.80 -0.67
N LEU A 4 -43.22 -28.58 -1.30
CA LEU A 4 -42.08 -27.86 -0.75
C LEU A 4 -42.52 -26.43 -0.49
N GLY A 5 -42.84 -26.11 0.77
CA GLY A 5 -43.20 -24.78 1.19
C GLY A 5 -42.06 -23.82 0.92
N GLU A 6 -42.40 -22.63 0.40
CA GLU A 6 -41.56 -21.48 0.22
C GLU A 6 -40.90 -21.13 1.56
N PHE A 7 -39.63 -21.55 1.76
CA PHE A 7 -38.81 -21.03 2.84
C PHE A 7 -38.39 -19.61 2.45
N SER A 8 -39.11 -18.63 2.92
CA SER A 8 -38.68 -17.25 2.97
C SER A 8 -37.35 -17.21 3.77
N TYR A 9 -36.25 -17.11 3.06
CA TYR A 9 -34.89 -17.14 3.61
C TYR A 9 -34.61 -15.77 4.23
N GLN A 10 -35.02 -15.55 5.48
CA GLN A 10 -34.52 -14.42 6.25
C GLN A 10 -33.07 -14.70 6.63
N LYS A 11 -32.17 -14.03 5.91
CA LYS A 11 -30.73 -14.10 6.13
C LYS A 11 -30.41 -13.31 7.41
N THR A 12 -30.29 -14.00 8.53
CA THR A 12 -29.86 -13.41 9.82
C THR A 12 -28.61 -14.14 10.29
N ASP A 13 -27.71 -13.42 10.95
CA ASP A 13 -26.46 -13.98 11.50
C ASP A 13 -26.71 -15.18 12.41
N ILE A 14 -27.82 -15.18 13.19
CA ILE A 14 -28.21 -16.28 14.08
C ILE A 14 -28.51 -17.55 13.30
N ILE A 15 -29.26 -17.44 12.20
CA ILE A 15 -29.62 -18.59 11.34
C ILE A 15 -28.38 -19.13 10.65
N ASP A 16 -27.50 -18.23 10.13
CA ASP A 16 -26.26 -18.61 9.48
C ASP A 16 -25.29 -19.29 10.47
N CYS A 17 -25.15 -18.79 11.71
CA CYS A 17 -24.37 -19.45 12.76
C CYS A 17 -24.88 -20.86 13.10
N LYS A 18 -26.20 -21.03 13.26
CA LYS A 18 -26.80 -22.35 13.51
C LYS A 18 -26.58 -23.31 12.34
N ARG A 19 -26.71 -22.84 11.11
CA ARG A 19 -26.47 -23.64 9.90
C ARG A 19 -25.02 -24.08 9.80
N ILE A 20 -24.07 -23.15 10.02
CA ILE A 20 -22.62 -23.46 10.01
C ILE A 20 -22.30 -24.48 11.10
N ALA A 21 -22.81 -24.30 12.31
CA ALA A 21 -22.61 -25.22 13.43
C ALA A 21 -23.15 -26.65 13.09
N ASN A 22 -24.33 -26.74 12.48
CA ASN A 22 -24.89 -28.03 12.07
C ASN A 22 -24.06 -28.68 10.95
N LEU A 23 -23.66 -27.91 9.91
CA LEU A 23 -22.80 -28.42 8.85
C LEU A 23 -21.46 -28.92 9.40
N LEU A 24 -20.85 -28.19 10.35
CA LEU A 24 -19.64 -28.61 11.03
C LEU A 24 -19.84 -29.93 11.81
N ARG A 25 -20.94 -30.05 12.56
CA ARG A 25 -21.28 -31.25 13.32
C ARG A 25 -21.42 -32.48 12.45
N TYR A 26 -21.94 -32.32 11.23
CA TYR A 26 -22.11 -33.41 10.26
C TYR A 26 -20.89 -33.64 9.35
N GLY A 27 -19.77 -32.91 9.56
CA GLY A 27 -18.56 -33.04 8.73
C GLY A 27 -18.75 -32.56 7.28
N LEU A 28 -19.77 -31.76 7.01
CA LEU A 28 -20.13 -31.28 5.66
C LEU A 28 -19.45 -29.97 5.29
N LEU A 29 -18.67 -29.35 6.19
CA LEU A 29 -17.88 -28.17 5.88
C LEU A 29 -16.53 -28.58 5.30
N PRO A 30 -16.19 -28.18 4.08
CA PRO A 30 -14.86 -28.34 3.55
C PRO A 30 -13.88 -27.49 4.36
N ASN A 31 -12.71 -28.04 4.67
CA ASN A 31 -11.66 -27.31 5.35
C ASN A 31 -11.14 -26.17 4.48
N SER A 32 -10.98 -24.98 5.06
CA SER A 32 -10.25 -23.89 4.42
C SER A 32 -8.75 -24.22 4.36
N PHE A 33 -8.11 -23.90 3.26
CA PHE A 33 -6.66 -23.97 3.17
C PHE A 33 -6.02 -22.96 4.14
N ILE A 34 -5.17 -23.47 5.02
CA ILE A 34 -4.36 -22.66 5.94
C ILE A 34 -2.92 -22.73 5.44
N PRO A 35 -2.35 -21.62 4.95
CA PRO A 35 -0.96 -21.60 4.51
C PRO A 35 0.02 -22.00 5.62
N PRO A 36 1.18 -22.58 5.29
CA PRO A 36 2.25 -22.83 6.23
C PRO A 36 2.61 -21.59 7.06
N ARG A 37 3.17 -21.82 8.25
CA ARG A 37 3.49 -20.74 9.21
C ARG A 37 4.39 -19.67 8.58
N GLU A 38 5.40 -20.08 7.83
CA GLU A 38 6.37 -19.21 7.17
C GLU A 38 5.68 -18.23 6.19
N ILE A 39 4.71 -18.73 5.41
CA ILE A 39 3.93 -17.93 4.48
C ILE A 39 3.00 -16.97 5.23
N ARG A 40 2.38 -17.39 6.34
CA ARG A 40 1.53 -16.51 7.15
C ARG A 40 2.35 -15.37 7.78
N GLU A 41 3.52 -15.66 8.33
CA GLU A 41 4.42 -14.65 8.90
C GLU A 41 4.93 -13.67 7.82
N LEU A 42 5.26 -14.17 6.63
CA LEU A 42 5.65 -13.34 5.50
C LEU A 42 4.49 -12.43 5.05
N ARG A 43 3.26 -12.95 5.06
CA ARG A 43 2.04 -12.17 4.76
C ARG A 43 1.83 -11.05 5.75
N ASP A 44 1.96 -11.31 7.03
CA ASP A 44 1.80 -10.30 8.09
C ASP A 44 2.83 -9.17 7.95
N LEU A 45 4.09 -9.50 7.61
CA LEU A 45 5.13 -8.51 7.35
C LEU A 45 4.81 -7.64 6.12
N ASN A 46 4.43 -8.26 4.98
CA ASN A 46 4.09 -7.52 3.77
C ASN A 46 2.86 -6.60 3.98
N ARG A 47 1.83 -7.07 4.66
CA ARG A 47 0.65 -6.28 5.00
C ARG A 47 0.98 -5.13 5.96
N THR A 48 1.81 -5.37 6.96
CA THR A 48 2.30 -4.33 7.88
C THR A 48 3.12 -3.28 7.14
N ARG A 49 4.06 -3.72 6.27
CA ARG A 49 4.83 -2.84 5.40
C ARG A 49 3.93 -1.93 4.57
N ARG A 50 2.92 -2.50 3.90
CA ARG A 50 1.96 -1.74 3.08
C ARG A 50 1.23 -0.68 3.89
N LYS A 51 0.78 -1.02 5.11
CA LYS A 51 0.13 -0.06 6.01
C LYS A 51 1.08 1.08 6.40
N LEU A 52 2.33 0.79 6.76
CA LEU A 52 3.32 1.82 7.10
C LEU A 52 3.64 2.74 5.91
N VAL A 53 3.75 2.19 4.70
CA VAL A 53 3.93 2.99 3.47
C VAL A 53 2.72 3.91 3.24
N GLY A 54 1.50 3.44 3.48
CA GLY A 54 0.28 4.25 3.40
C GLY A 54 0.27 5.39 4.42
N ILE A 55 0.65 5.10 5.68
CA ILE A 55 0.77 6.13 6.74
C ILE A 55 1.83 7.16 6.36
N MET A 56 3.01 6.72 5.91
CA MET A 56 4.07 7.62 5.45
C MET A 56 3.62 8.50 4.28
N THR A 57 2.83 7.96 3.35
CA THR A 57 2.27 8.74 2.23
C THR A 57 1.30 9.80 2.74
N SER A 58 0.48 9.48 3.75
CA SER A 58 -0.42 10.44 4.39
C SER A 58 0.35 11.56 5.09
N GLU A 59 1.43 11.25 5.82
CA GLU A 59 2.30 12.26 6.45
C GLU A 59 2.98 13.16 5.41
N LYS A 60 3.44 12.58 4.32
CA LYS A 60 3.96 13.31 3.17
C LYS A 60 2.96 14.32 2.61
N ASN A 61 1.73 13.90 2.40
CA ASN A 61 0.68 14.78 1.89
C ASN A 61 0.35 15.92 2.87
N ARG A 62 0.38 15.66 4.19
CA ARG A 62 0.21 16.68 5.22
C ARG A 62 1.33 17.72 5.19
N LEU A 63 2.59 17.27 5.06
CA LEU A 63 3.73 18.17 4.92
C LEU A 63 3.59 19.09 3.70
N ILE A 64 3.17 18.57 2.54
CA ILE A 64 2.91 19.38 1.35
C ILE A 64 1.85 20.44 1.64
N LYS A 65 0.74 20.08 2.30
CA LYS A 65 -0.32 21.03 2.65
C LYS A 65 0.18 22.16 3.56
N VAL A 66 1.06 21.88 4.51
CA VAL A 66 1.66 22.91 5.38
C VAL A 66 2.57 23.84 4.57
N LEU A 67 3.37 23.31 3.64
CA LEU A 67 4.19 24.14 2.74
C LEU A 67 3.31 25.06 1.87
N GLU A 68 2.23 24.53 1.30
CA GLU A 68 1.31 25.30 0.47
C GLU A 68 0.55 26.36 1.28
N ALA A 69 0.17 26.08 2.53
CA ALA A 69 -0.42 27.06 3.43
C ALA A 69 0.55 28.22 3.75
N ALA A 70 1.86 27.94 3.78
CA ALA A 70 2.91 28.94 3.90
C ALA A 70 3.26 29.65 2.57
N ASN A 71 2.51 29.39 1.48
CA ASN A 71 2.78 29.83 0.11
C ASN A 71 4.13 29.35 -0.45
N ILE A 72 4.63 28.21 0.00
CA ILE A 72 5.83 27.56 -0.52
C ILE A 72 5.41 26.50 -1.55
N LYS A 73 5.61 26.80 -2.83
CA LYS A 73 5.16 25.95 -3.95
C LYS A 73 6.25 25.06 -4.51
N LEU A 74 6.97 24.40 -3.62
CA LEU A 74 8.09 23.54 -4.00
C LEU A 74 7.65 22.39 -4.93
N SER A 75 6.44 21.87 -4.80
CA SER A 75 5.83 20.84 -5.64
C SER A 75 5.72 21.22 -7.12
N SER A 76 5.65 22.51 -7.45
CA SER A 76 5.58 22.99 -8.84
C SER A 76 6.92 22.91 -9.58
N VAL A 77 8.04 22.89 -8.85
CA VAL A 77 9.40 22.90 -9.44
C VAL A 77 10.05 21.52 -9.40
N VAL A 78 9.77 20.75 -8.35
CA VAL A 78 10.37 19.43 -8.13
C VAL A 78 9.37 18.32 -8.40
N SER A 79 9.77 17.32 -9.16
CA SER A 79 8.94 16.13 -9.40
C SER A 79 8.80 15.21 -8.18
N LYS A 80 9.75 15.28 -7.24
CA LYS A 80 9.75 14.49 -6.01
C LYS A 80 10.08 15.39 -4.82
N ILE A 81 9.05 15.82 -4.09
CA ILE A 81 9.19 16.66 -2.88
C ILE A 81 10.04 15.98 -1.78
N TYR A 82 10.07 14.63 -1.78
CA TYR A 82 10.84 13.83 -0.82
C TYR A 82 12.18 13.35 -1.39
N GLY A 83 12.66 14.00 -2.44
CA GLY A 83 14.03 13.81 -2.94
C GLY A 83 15.05 14.45 -2.00
N VAL A 84 16.30 13.99 -2.09
CA VAL A 84 17.40 14.45 -1.23
C VAL A 84 17.51 15.98 -1.18
N SER A 85 17.50 16.65 -2.33
CA SER A 85 17.60 18.12 -2.39
C SER A 85 16.36 18.81 -1.79
N SER A 86 15.16 18.34 -2.09
CA SER A 86 13.93 18.94 -1.58
C SER A 86 13.83 18.82 -0.07
N LEU A 87 14.16 17.66 0.50
CA LEU A 87 14.20 17.48 1.95
C LEU A 87 15.26 18.35 2.61
N ALA A 88 16.43 18.49 2.00
CA ALA A 88 17.49 19.38 2.51
C ALA A 88 17.00 20.84 2.52
N LEU A 89 16.37 21.31 1.44
CA LEU A 89 15.79 22.65 1.38
C LEU A 89 14.71 22.86 2.46
N ILE A 90 13.79 21.90 2.63
CA ILE A 90 12.72 21.99 3.64
C ILE A 90 13.33 22.03 5.05
N ARG A 91 14.34 21.19 5.35
CA ARG A 91 15.01 21.20 6.65
C ARG A 91 15.74 22.52 6.93
N SER A 92 16.42 23.07 5.93
CA SER A 92 17.07 24.38 6.06
C SER A 92 16.06 25.51 6.31
N LEU A 93 14.83 25.43 5.74
CA LEU A 93 13.76 26.38 6.03
C LEU A 93 13.20 26.28 7.46
N LEU A 94 13.41 25.17 8.16
CA LEU A 94 13.04 25.09 9.58
C LEU A 94 13.96 25.93 10.46
N GLU A 95 15.22 26.06 10.06
CA GLU A 95 16.25 26.76 10.82
C GLU A 95 16.35 28.26 10.43
N LYS A 96 15.92 28.60 9.20
CA LYS A 96 16.08 29.95 8.63
C LYS A 96 14.79 30.46 8.03
N ASP A 97 14.55 31.77 8.14
CA ASP A 97 13.36 32.40 7.55
C ASP A 97 13.40 32.42 6.03
N LYS A 98 14.56 32.59 5.46
CA LYS A 98 14.82 32.59 4.02
C LYS A 98 16.14 31.91 3.73
N LEU A 99 16.23 31.25 2.60
CA LEU A 99 17.45 30.69 2.07
C LEU A 99 18.04 31.64 1.03
N SER A 100 19.36 31.85 1.09
CA SER A 100 20.04 32.60 0.03
C SER A 100 20.15 31.76 -1.24
N ARG A 101 20.37 32.44 -2.37
CA ARG A 101 20.58 31.78 -3.65
C ARG A 101 21.73 30.79 -3.63
N GLU A 102 22.81 31.14 -2.93
CA GLU A 102 23.99 30.32 -2.74
C GLU A 102 23.66 29.03 -1.98
N GLU A 103 22.89 29.14 -0.88
CA GLU A 103 22.43 27.99 -0.09
C GLU A 103 21.52 27.06 -0.91
N ILE A 104 20.58 27.63 -1.66
CA ILE A 104 19.73 26.86 -2.56
C ILE A 104 20.56 26.13 -3.61
N SER A 105 21.57 26.80 -4.18
CA SER A 105 22.46 26.19 -5.18
C SER A 105 23.28 25.03 -4.62
N GLN A 106 23.76 25.17 -3.38
CA GLN A 106 24.52 24.10 -2.68
C GLN A 106 23.66 22.88 -2.39
N LEU A 107 22.41 23.08 -1.98
CA LEU A 107 21.47 22.01 -1.64
C LEU A 107 20.84 21.37 -2.88
N ALA A 108 20.78 22.08 -4.00
CA ALA A 108 20.26 21.57 -5.25
C ALA A 108 21.25 20.61 -5.91
N LYS A 109 20.82 19.35 -6.15
CA LYS A 109 21.63 18.31 -6.81
C LYS A 109 21.05 17.92 -8.17
N GLY A 110 21.95 17.47 -9.06
CA GLY A 110 21.54 16.95 -10.36
C GLY A 110 20.79 17.98 -11.22
N LYS A 111 19.63 17.61 -11.74
CA LYS A 111 18.79 18.47 -12.61
C LYS A 111 18.29 19.74 -11.91
N LEU A 112 18.21 19.75 -10.58
CA LEU A 112 17.73 20.92 -9.82
C LEU A 112 18.74 22.07 -9.78
N LYS A 113 20.03 21.81 -10.00
CA LYS A 113 21.04 22.88 -10.15
C LYS A 113 20.71 23.87 -11.27
N LYS A 114 20.03 23.41 -12.33
CA LYS A 114 19.59 24.26 -13.46
C LYS A 114 18.29 25.02 -13.16
N LYS A 115 17.67 24.78 -12.01
CA LYS A 115 16.36 25.38 -11.62
C LYS A 115 16.46 26.26 -10.37
N VAL A 116 17.65 26.75 -10.01
CA VAL A 116 17.85 27.55 -8.80
C VAL A 116 16.93 28.77 -8.76
N ASP A 117 16.76 29.48 -9.88
CA ASP A 117 15.87 30.66 -9.96
C ASP A 117 14.39 30.28 -9.71
N GLN A 118 13.97 29.10 -10.20
CA GLN A 118 12.62 28.59 -9.96
C GLN A 118 12.45 28.14 -8.51
N LEU A 119 13.47 27.52 -7.92
CA LEU A 119 13.46 27.11 -6.51
C LEU A 119 13.41 28.31 -5.59
N GLU A 120 14.18 29.36 -5.83
CA GLU A 120 14.16 30.61 -5.09
C GLU A 120 12.76 31.22 -5.07
N LYS A 121 12.12 31.33 -6.23
CA LYS A 121 10.73 31.81 -6.34
C LYS A 121 9.73 30.91 -5.61
N ALA A 122 9.89 29.58 -5.72
CA ALA A 122 9.00 28.62 -5.08
C ALA A 122 9.13 28.58 -3.55
N LEU A 123 10.32 28.90 -3.01
CA LEU A 123 10.61 28.95 -1.58
C LEU A 123 10.31 30.32 -0.95
N ASN A 124 9.92 31.32 -1.74
CA ASN A 124 9.59 32.68 -1.27
C ASN A 124 8.18 32.72 -0.69
N GLY A 125 7.95 31.98 0.39
CA GLY A 125 6.73 31.98 1.19
C GLY A 125 6.96 32.62 2.56
N LYS A 126 5.94 32.59 3.40
CA LYS A 126 6.00 33.10 4.79
C LYS A 126 5.76 31.95 5.77
N LEU A 127 6.85 31.39 6.30
CA LEU A 127 6.79 30.43 7.40
C LEU A 127 6.59 31.17 8.72
N THR A 128 5.52 30.76 9.43
CA THR A 128 5.32 31.14 10.84
C THR A 128 5.88 30.06 11.74
N ASP A 129 6.04 30.35 13.04
CA ASP A 129 6.47 29.35 14.03
C ASP A 129 5.54 28.15 14.07
N HIS A 130 4.23 28.37 13.87
CA HIS A 130 3.25 27.28 13.74
C HIS A 130 3.54 26.37 12.54
N HIS A 131 3.84 26.92 11.36
CA HIS A 131 4.21 26.12 10.19
C HIS A 131 5.51 25.34 10.43
N ARG A 132 6.53 25.95 11.07
CA ARG A 132 7.79 25.30 11.40
C ARG A 132 7.59 24.11 12.33
N PHE A 133 6.79 24.31 13.39
CA PHE A 133 6.43 23.25 14.33
C PHE A 133 5.78 22.06 13.62
N LEU A 134 4.76 22.31 12.78
CA LEU A 134 4.06 21.23 12.04
C LEU A 134 4.99 20.53 11.03
N LEU A 135 5.79 21.29 10.29
CA LEU A 135 6.76 20.71 9.34
C LEU A 135 7.80 19.84 10.05
N GLY A 136 8.32 20.28 11.19
CA GLY A 136 9.26 19.51 12.02
C GLY A 136 8.65 18.20 12.46
N MET A 137 7.45 18.24 13.03
CA MET A 137 6.73 17.05 13.49
C MET A 137 6.46 16.05 12.33
N HIS A 138 6.03 16.54 11.15
CA HIS A 138 5.80 15.66 10.01
C HIS A 138 7.10 15.06 9.46
N LEU A 139 8.21 15.81 9.44
CA LEU A 139 9.50 15.30 9.01
C LEU A 139 10.02 14.20 9.95
N GLU A 140 9.92 14.40 11.26
CA GLU A 140 10.29 13.39 12.27
C GLU A 140 9.48 12.10 12.09
N ASN A 141 8.16 12.22 11.89
CA ASN A 141 7.30 11.07 11.62
C ASN A 141 7.69 10.34 10.33
N ILE A 142 7.99 11.07 9.26
CA ILE A 142 8.44 10.48 7.98
C ILE A 142 9.76 9.74 8.16
N ASP A 143 10.73 10.33 8.87
CA ASP A 143 12.03 9.71 9.15
C ASP A 143 11.87 8.46 10.03
N TYR A 144 11.00 8.50 11.04
CA TYR A 144 10.67 7.35 11.88
C TYR A 144 10.05 6.22 11.06
N LEU A 145 9.02 6.52 10.27
CA LEU A 145 8.35 5.53 9.42
C LEU A 145 9.29 4.92 8.39
N ALA A 146 10.18 5.71 7.80
CA ALA A 146 11.20 5.21 6.87
C ALA A 146 12.14 4.18 7.54
N LYS A 147 12.55 4.44 8.80
CA LYS A 147 13.34 3.48 9.58
C LYS A 147 12.58 2.20 9.89
N GLN A 148 11.27 2.30 10.23
CA GLN A 148 10.44 1.12 10.48
C GLN A 148 10.23 0.28 9.23
N ILE A 149 9.95 0.93 8.08
CA ILE A 149 9.81 0.25 6.79
C ILE A 149 11.10 -0.50 6.44
N LYS A 150 12.27 0.13 6.63
CA LYS A 150 13.56 -0.51 6.37
C LYS A 150 13.77 -1.77 7.22
N LYS A 151 13.43 -1.73 8.52
CA LYS A 151 13.50 -2.91 9.40
C LYS A 151 12.61 -4.05 8.91
N ILE A 152 11.40 -3.74 8.46
CA ILE A 152 10.48 -4.74 7.91
C ILE A 152 11.01 -5.28 6.59
N ASP A 153 11.59 -4.44 5.72
CA ASP A 153 12.20 -4.87 4.46
C ASP A 153 13.34 -5.87 4.70
N GLU A 154 14.20 -5.60 5.68
CA GLU A 154 15.28 -6.50 6.08
C GLU A 154 14.73 -7.86 6.57
N GLU A 155 13.67 -7.84 7.37
CA GLU A 155 13.03 -9.07 7.87
C GLU A 155 12.31 -9.86 6.75
N ILE A 156 11.64 -9.15 5.83
CA ILE A 156 11.05 -9.78 4.63
C ILE A 156 12.14 -10.46 3.80
N GLN A 157 13.26 -9.78 3.54
CA GLN A 157 14.37 -10.36 2.79
C GLN A 157 14.91 -11.62 3.47
N ARG A 158 15.07 -11.61 4.79
CA ARG A 158 15.51 -12.78 5.57
C ARG A 158 14.54 -13.97 5.42
N LYS A 159 13.24 -13.71 5.50
CA LYS A 159 12.20 -14.74 5.35
C LYS A 159 12.00 -15.19 3.91
N MET A 160 12.40 -14.40 2.93
CA MET A 160 12.35 -14.77 1.52
C MET A 160 13.48 -15.69 1.05
N VAL A 161 14.52 -15.92 1.86
CA VAL A 161 15.65 -16.80 1.50
C VAL A 161 15.21 -18.18 1.00
N PRO A 162 14.27 -18.90 1.66
CA PRO A 162 13.81 -20.20 1.19
C PRO A 162 13.04 -20.16 -0.14
N PHE A 163 12.49 -19.00 -0.52
CA PHE A 163 11.58 -18.80 -1.65
C PHE A 163 12.23 -18.04 -2.82
N GLN A 164 13.55 -18.01 -2.89
CA GLN A 164 14.26 -17.24 -3.92
C GLN A 164 14.02 -17.74 -5.35
N LYS A 165 13.84 -19.06 -5.53
CA LYS A 165 13.55 -19.65 -6.84
C LYS A 165 12.21 -19.13 -7.38
N GLU A 166 11.17 -19.23 -6.56
CA GLU A 166 9.82 -18.82 -6.88
C GLU A 166 9.75 -17.29 -7.07
N SER A 167 10.45 -16.55 -6.23
CA SER A 167 10.58 -15.10 -6.36
C SER A 167 11.20 -14.69 -7.70
N LYS A 168 12.29 -15.33 -8.10
CA LYS A 168 12.93 -15.07 -9.41
C LYS A 168 12.00 -15.43 -10.58
N LEU A 169 11.26 -16.53 -10.45
CA LEU A 169 10.30 -16.95 -11.47
C LEU A 169 9.19 -15.89 -11.65
N ILE A 170 8.62 -15.39 -10.57
CA ILE A 170 7.58 -14.33 -10.63
C ILE A 170 8.15 -13.03 -11.21
N GLN A 171 9.40 -12.69 -10.91
CA GLN A 171 10.07 -11.51 -11.45
C GLN A 171 10.37 -11.59 -12.95
N THR A 172 10.22 -12.73 -13.60
CA THR A 172 10.27 -12.83 -15.08
C THR A 172 9.09 -12.13 -15.75
N ILE A 173 8.01 -11.91 -15.01
CA ILE A 173 6.83 -11.18 -15.49
C ILE A 173 7.18 -9.67 -15.53
N PRO A 174 7.08 -9.01 -16.70
CA PRO A 174 7.41 -7.59 -16.84
C PRO A 174 6.65 -6.72 -15.81
N GLY A 175 7.38 -5.84 -15.11
CA GLY A 175 6.81 -4.91 -14.13
C GLY A 175 6.74 -5.45 -12.69
N ILE A 176 7.08 -6.72 -12.46
CA ILE A 176 7.14 -7.27 -11.10
C ILE A 176 8.54 -7.07 -10.52
N SER A 177 8.63 -6.24 -9.48
CA SER A 177 9.83 -6.05 -8.67
C SER A 177 9.94 -7.13 -7.58
N GLU A 178 11.11 -7.25 -6.94
CA GLU A 178 11.33 -8.14 -5.79
C GLU A 178 10.29 -7.90 -4.66
N VAL A 179 9.96 -6.64 -4.37
CA VAL A 179 8.94 -6.27 -3.38
C VAL A 179 7.56 -6.80 -3.76
N ASN A 180 7.20 -6.67 -5.05
CA ASN A 180 5.91 -7.18 -5.52
C ASN A 180 5.90 -8.71 -5.53
N ALA A 181 7.00 -9.36 -5.91
CA ALA A 181 7.13 -10.82 -5.88
C ALA A 181 6.97 -11.37 -4.46
N SER A 182 7.59 -10.74 -3.44
CA SER A 182 7.41 -11.14 -2.05
C SER A 182 5.97 -10.99 -1.56
N ALA A 183 5.29 -9.91 -1.97
CA ALA A 183 3.88 -9.69 -1.62
C ALA A 183 2.96 -10.73 -2.28
N ILE A 184 3.20 -11.07 -3.55
CA ILE A 184 2.44 -12.09 -4.28
C ILE A 184 2.64 -13.46 -3.61
N LEU A 185 3.89 -13.89 -3.37
CA LEU A 185 4.19 -15.15 -2.70
C LEU A 185 3.58 -15.23 -1.30
N ALA A 186 3.60 -14.13 -0.56
CA ALA A 186 2.99 -14.07 0.76
C ALA A 186 1.46 -14.31 0.73
N GLU A 187 0.78 -13.91 -0.34
CA GLU A 187 -0.67 -14.08 -0.47
C GLU A 187 -1.07 -15.43 -1.08
N ILE A 188 -0.39 -15.90 -2.13
CA ILE A 188 -0.78 -17.13 -2.83
C ILE A 188 -0.02 -18.37 -2.31
N GLY A 189 1.12 -18.18 -1.63
CA GLY A 189 2.02 -19.28 -1.27
C GLY A 189 2.85 -19.74 -2.46
N VAL A 190 3.53 -20.88 -2.28
CA VAL A 190 4.36 -21.52 -3.32
C VAL A 190 3.71 -22.78 -3.89
N ASP A 191 2.75 -23.35 -3.18
CA ASP A 191 2.03 -24.56 -3.59
C ASP A 191 0.86 -24.18 -4.52
N MET A 192 1.06 -24.33 -5.81
CA MET A 192 0.05 -24.02 -6.83
C MET A 192 -1.04 -25.09 -6.96
N SER A 193 -0.91 -26.24 -6.30
CA SER A 193 -1.98 -27.26 -6.28
C SER A 193 -3.27 -26.75 -5.63
N GLN A 194 -3.19 -25.66 -4.87
CA GLN A 194 -4.33 -24.95 -4.28
C GLN A 194 -5.22 -24.26 -5.32
N PHE A 195 -4.69 -24.03 -6.51
CA PHE A 195 -5.40 -23.38 -7.61
C PHE A 195 -5.44 -24.32 -8.81
N PRO A 196 -6.58 -24.97 -9.08
CA PRO A 196 -6.70 -25.93 -10.18
C PRO A 196 -6.32 -25.34 -11.55
N ASP A 197 -6.60 -24.06 -11.75
CA ASP A 197 -6.28 -23.33 -12.99
C ASP A 197 -6.12 -21.82 -12.76
N ALA A 198 -5.79 -21.11 -13.83
CA ALA A 198 -5.62 -19.66 -13.83
C ALA A 198 -6.93 -18.90 -13.53
N ALA A 199 -8.10 -19.45 -13.84
CA ALA A 199 -9.38 -18.81 -13.56
C ALA A 199 -9.66 -18.81 -12.05
N HIS A 200 -9.30 -19.89 -11.34
CA HIS A 200 -9.45 -19.98 -9.89
C HIS A 200 -8.58 -18.95 -9.16
N ILE A 201 -7.31 -18.81 -9.53
CA ILE A 201 -6.43 -17.80 -8.91
C ILE A 201 -6.89 -16.36 -9.25
N SER A 202 -7.36 -16.12 -10.48
CA SER A 202 -7.89 -14.81 -10.90
C SER A 202 -9.19 -14.45 -10.15
N SER A 203 -10.04 -15.43 -9.93
CA SER A 203 -11.27 -15.26 -9.14
C SER A 203 -10.95 -14.98 -7.67
N TRP A 204 -10.03 -15.75 -7.09
CA TRP A 204 -9.55 -15.54 -5.72
C TRP A 204 -8.94 -14.14 -5.53
N ALA A 205 -8.15 -13.67 -6.49
CA ALA A 205 -7.56 -12.33 -6.47
C ALA A 205 -8.58 -11.20 -6.73
N GLY A 206 -9.82 -11.54 -7.11
CA GLY A 206 -10.86 -10.56 -7.40
C GLY A 206 -10.65 -9.77 -8.70
N VAL A 207 -9.80 -10.26 -9.61
CA VAL A 207 -9.52 -9.59 -10.90
C VAL A 207 -10.43 -10.09 -12.04
N CYS A 208 -11.22 -11.12 -11.79
CA CYS A 208 -12.24 -11.56 -12.75
C CYS A 208 -13.40 -10.57 -12.82
N PRO A 209 -13.99 -10.37 -14.01
CA PRO A 209 -15.23 -9.63 -14.14
C PRO A 209 -16.31 -10.23 -13.24
N GLY A 210 -17.02 -9.40 -12.51
CA GLY A 210 -18.16 -9.86 -11.71
C GLY A 210 -19.29 -10.35 -12.62
N ASN A 211 -19.82 -11.54 -12.34
CA ASN A 211 -21.04 -12.03 -13.01
C ASN A 211 -22.26 -11.61 -12.19
N ASN A 212 -22.68 -10.34 -12.34
CA ASN A 212 -23.89 -9.82 -11.74
C ASN A 212 -25.05 -9.99 -12.71
N GLU A 213 -25.54 -11.21 -12.80
CA GLU A 213 -26.73 -11.55 -13.58
C GLU A 213 -27.85 -12.01 -12.63
N SER A 214 -29.04 -11.45 -12.79
CA SER A 214 -30.23 -11.85 -12.07
C SER A 214 -31.42 -11.86 -13.04
N ALA A 215 -32.11 -12.98 -13.12
CA ALA A 215 -33.27 -13.20 -14.03
C ALA A 215 -32.96 -12.84 -15.50
N GLY A 216 -31.78 -13.26 -16.00
CA GLY A 216 -31.34 -13.02 -17.39
C GLY A 216 -30.91 -11.58 -17.70
N LYS A 217 -30.85 -10.69 -16.70
CA LYS A 217 -30.41 -9.30 -16.89
C LYS A 217 -29.02 -9.11 -16.29
N LYS A 218 -28.03 -8.82 -17.13
CA LYS A 218 -26.68 -8.39 -16.69
C LYS A 218 -26.76 -7.00 -16.06
N LYS A 219 -26.42 -6.89 -14.76
CA LYS A 219 -26.42 -5.63 -14.02
C LYS A 219 -25.08 -4.90 -14.08
N SER A 220 -23.96 -5.59 -14.06
CA SER A 220 -22.62 -4.99 -14.12
C SER A 220 -21.55 -6.05 -14.41
N GLY A 221 -20.59 -5.74 -15.27
CA GLY A 221 -19.37 -6.53 -15.50
C GLY A 221 -18.15 -6.00 -14.74
N ARG A 222 -18.34 -5.16 -13.72
CA ARG A 222 -17.20 -4.66 -12.90
C ARG A 222 -16.56 -5.80 -12.12
N THR A 223 -15.25 -5.77 -12.02
CA THR A 223 -14.52 -6.66 -11.12
C THR A 223 -15.05 -6.52 -9.69
N GLN A 224 -15.13 -7.63 -8.97
CA GLN A 224 -15.42 -7.58 -7.55
C GLN A 224 -14.33 -6.77 -6.84
N LYS A 225 -14.68 -6.13 -5.72
CA LYS A 225 -13.64 -5.58 -4.86
C LYS A 225 -12.77 -6.75 -4.40
N GLY A 226 -11.58 -6.85 -4.96
CA GLY A 226 -10.60 -7.83 -4.53
C GLY A 226 -10.28 -7.67 -3.04
N ASN A 227 -9.58 -8.64 -2.49
CA ASN A 227 -9.11 -8.57 -1.12
C ASN A 227 -8.35 -7.24 -0.95
N SER A 228 -8.84 -6.39 -0.06
CA SER A 228 -8.29 -5.03 0.17
C SER A 228 -6.97 -5.03 0.95
N PHE A 229 -6.38 -6.20 1.12
CA PHE A 229 -5.09 -6.35 1.80
C PHE A 229 -3.91 -6.33 0.84
#